data_f3ee5f2bbd08ca0f156211e33acf401a
#
_entry.id   f3ee5f2bbd08ca0f156211e33acf401a
#
_cell.length_a   1.000
_cell.length_b   1.000
_cell.length_c   1.000
_cell.angle_alpha   90.00
_cell.angle_beta   90.00
_cell.angle_gamma   90.00
#
_symmetry.space_group_name_H-M   'P 1'
#
loop_
_entity.id
_entity.type
_entity.pdbx_description
1 polymer ?
#
loop_
_entity_poly.entity_id
_entity_poly.type
_entity_poly.pdbx_seq_one_letter_code
_entity_poly.pdbx_strand_id
1 'polypeptide(L)'
;MENEAKKHVSTGNELIRFLVTGVVCALVDFLVSYGVLALCNKLGLDGVIATAISTTAGFIVGVALNYILSTFWVFKNVSDDKKTKTVKFIVAFVILSAVAWGLSVGTMALCSLVCKSAWQIDIDSGTDIIIKKLFTFTFWDDVQFWAYFVSFCLRTLVGLIWNYFTRKFILYK
;
A
#
# COMPACT_ATOMS: atom_id res chain seq x y z
N MET A 1 36.51 -23.93 8.15
CA MET A 1 36.36 -22.47 8.27
C MET A 1 35.99 -21.95 6.89
N GLU A 2 34.74 -22.10 6.56
CA GLU A 2 34.21 -21.71 5.25
C GLU A 2 33.49 -20.39 5.44
N ASN A 3 34.18 -19.34 5.04
CA ASN A 3 33.67 -17.98 5.03
C ASN A 3 32.63 -17.91 3.90
N GLU A 4 31.37 -18.22 4.17
CA GLU A 4 30.28 -17.91 3.26
C GLU A 4 30.23 -16.39 3.09
N ALA A 5 30.80 -15.93 2.01
CA ALA A 5 30.65 -14.58 1.51
C ALA A 5 29.15 -14.34 1.29
N LYS A 6 28.49 -13.72 2.27
CA LYS A 6 27.10 -13.21 2.13
C LYS A 6 27.11 -12.36 0.87
N LYS A 7 26.49 -12.88 -0.18
CA LYS A 7 26.38 -12.22 -1.48
C LYS A 7 25.69 -10.88 -1.27
N HIS A 8 26.43 -9.81 -1.28
CA HIS A 8 25.94 -8.44 -1.09
C HIS A 8 25.04 -8.14 -2.30
N VAL A 9 23.74 -8.37 -2.14
CA VAL A 9 22.77 -7.92 -3.13
C VAL A 9 22.80 -6.42 -3.11
N SER A 10 23.03 -5.80 -4.26
CA SER A 10 23.03 -4.35 -4.39
C SER A 10 21.72 -3.79 -3.84
N THR A 11 21.81 -2.78 -2.97
CA THR A 11 20.67 -2.08 -2.38
C THR A 11 19.65 -1.63 -3.43
N GLY A 12 20.11 -1.33 -4.65
CA GLY A 12 19.24 -0.99 -5.77
C GLY A 12 18.32 -2.13 -6.21
N ASN A 13 18.83 -3.36 -6.26
CA ASN A 13 18.03 -4.53 -6.63
C ASN A 13 16.98 -4.86 -5.55
N GLU A 14 17.29 -4.66 -4.27
CA GLU A 14 16.32 -4.83 -3.18
C GLU A 14 15.20 -3.79 -3.30
N LEU A 15 15.54 -2.54 -3.59
CA LEU A 15 14.58 -1.46 -3.75
C LEU A 15 13.65 -1.72 -4.94
N ILE A 16 14.17 -2.15 -6.08
CA ILE A 16 13.35 -2.47 -7.25
C ILE A 16 12.39 -3.63 -6.92
N ARG A 17 12.88 -4.72 -6.31
CA ARG A 17 12.03 -5.84 -5.88
C ARG A 17 10.95 -5.38 -4.90
N PHE A 18 11.30 -4.49 -3.96
CA PHE A 18 10.36 -3.94 -3.01
C PHE A 18 9.26 -3.10 -3.71
N LEU A 19 9.62 -2.25 -4.67
CA LEU A 19 8.67 -1.48 -5.46
C LEU A 19 7.72 -2.38 -6.27
N VAL A 20 8.27 -3.39 -6.95
CA VAL A 20 7.45 -4.37 -7.69
C VAL A 20 6.49 -5.11 -6.75
N THR A 21 6.98 -5.55 -5.58
CA THR A 21 6.13 -6.16 -4.56
C THR A 21 5.00 -5.23 -4.14
N GLY A 22 5.30 -3.95 -3.91
CA GLY A 22 4.28 -2.95 -3.54
C GLY A 22 3.19 -2.81 -4.60
N VAL A 23 3.57 -2.73 -5.88
CA VAL A 23 2.61 -2.67 -6.99
C VAL A 23 1.76 -3.92 -7.08
N VAL A 24 2.37 -5.11 -7.00
CA VAL A 24 1.64 -6.38 -7.04
C VAL A 24 0.63 -6.49 -5.89
N CYS A 25 1.06 -6.13 -4.66
CA CYS A 25 0.17 -6.16 -3.50
C CYS A 25 -0.99 -5.17 -3.64
N ALA A 26 -0.73 -3.96 -4.15
CA ALA A 26 -1.77 -2.96 -4.37
C ALA A 26 -2.80 -3.39 -5.43
N LEU A 27 -2.35 -4.05 -6.50
CA LEU A 27 -3.25 -4.62 -7.52
C LEU A 27 -4.12 -5.73 -6.94
N VAL A 28 -3.54 -6.63 -6.14
CA VAL A 28 -4.29 -7.73 -5.51
C VAL A 28 -5.28 -7.19 -4.47
N ASP A 29 -4.85 -6.23 -3.63
CA ASP A 29 -5.74 -5.53 -2.69
C ASP A 29 -6.94 -4.91 -3.42
N PHE A 30 -6.69 -4.17 -4.49
CA PHE A 30 -7.74 -3.56 -5.31
C PHE A 30 -8.70 -4.62 -5.89
N LEU A 31 -8.19 -5.69 -6.47
CA LEU A 31 -9.02 -6.75 -7.07
C LEU A 31 -9.88 -7.46 -6.02
N VAL A 32 -9.30 -7.77 -4.86
CA VAL A 32 -10.04 -8.40 -3.75
C VAL A 32 -11.10 -7.44 -3.21
N SER A 33 -10.73 -6.19 -2.95
CA SER A 33 -11.67 -5.17 -2.46
C SER A 33 -12.83 -4.99 -3.43
N TYR A 34 -12.55 -4.89 -4.73
CA TYR A 34 -13.58 -4.76 -5.76
C TYR A 34 -14.49 -5.99 -5.83
N GLY A 35 -13.90 -7.20 -5.80
CA GLY A 35 -14.68 -8.45 -5.83
C GLY A 35 -15.58 -8.62 -4.62
N VAL A 36 -15.07 -8.31 -3.42
CA VAL A 36 -15.86 -8.36 -2.16
C VAL A 36 -16.94 -7.29 -2.15
N LEU A 37 -16.66 -6.07 -2.64
CA LEU A 37 -17.68 -5.02 -2.75
C LEU A 37 -18.82 -5.43 -3.67
N ALA A 38 -18.50 -6.01 -4.83
CA ALA A 38 -19.51 -6.52 -5.76
C ALA A 38 -20.35 -7.64 -5.14
N LEU A 39 -19.75 -8.49 -4.31
CA LEU A 39 -20.47 -9.53 -3.58
C LEU A 39 -21.37 -8.94 -2.50
N CYS A 40 -20.89 -7.98 -1.71
CA CYS A 40 -21.69 -7.27 -0.69
C CYS A 40 -22.93 -6.61 -1.32
N ASN A 41 -22.77 -5.92 -2.44
CA ASN A 41 -23.88 -5.29 -3.15
C ASN A 41 -24.92 -6.30 -3.64
N LYS A 42 -24.49 -7.48 -4.14
CA LYS A 42 -25.40 -8.58 -4.50
C LYS A 42 -26.16 -9.15 -3.31
N LEU A 43 -25.60 -9.10 -2.12
CA LEU A 43 -26.22 -9.55 -0.87
C LEU A 43 -27.08 -8.47 -0.21
N GLY A 44 -27.26 -7.31 -0.83
CA GLY A 44 -28.04 -6.19 -0.31
C GLY A 44 -27.35 -5.40 0.79
N LEU A 45 -26.03 -5.54 0.92
CA LEU A 45 -25.21 -4.72 1.81
C LEU A 45 -24.65 -3.54 1.00
N ASP A 46 -25.09 -2.34 1.33
CA ASP A 46 -24.68 -1.13 0.62
C ASP A 46 -23.95 -0.13 1.53
N GLY A 47 -23.38 0.89 0.89
CA GLY A 47 -22.82 2.06 1.54
C GLY A 47 -21.55 1.77 2.37
N VAL A 48 -21.48 2.38 3.55
CA VAL A 48 -20.29 2.37 4.41
C VAL A 48 -19.91 0.95 4.88
N ILE A 49 -20.89 0.10 5.14
CA ILE A 49 -20.66 -1.28 5.63
C ILE A 49 -20.01 -2.13 4.54
N ALA A 50 -20.55 -2.10 3.32
CA ALA A 50 -19.97 -2.84 2.19
C ALA A 50 -18.54 -2.36 1.89
N THR A 51 -18.32 -1.05 1.90
CA THR A 51 -17.00 -0.44 1.70
C THR A 51 -16.02 -0.85 2.80
N ALA A 52 -16.42 -0.83 4.06
CA ALA A 52 -15.57 -1.23 5.18
C ALA A 52 -15.17 -2.71 5.09
N ILE A 53 -16.12 -3.61 4.79
CA ILE A 53 -15.86 -5.05 4.64
C ILE A 53 -14.91 -5.30 3.47
N SER A 54 -15.18 -4.72 2.31
CA SER A 54 -14.38 -4.90 1.11
C SER A 54 -12.95 -4.39 1.27
N THR A 55 -12.78 -3.17 1.81
CA THR A 55 -11.47 -2.58 2.07
C THR A 55 -10.67 -3.39 3.10
N THR A 56 -11.35 -3.88 4.15
CA THR A 56 -10.70 -4.74 5.16
C THR A 56 -10.23 -6.06 4.55
N ALA A 57 -11.05 -6.69 3.72
CA ALA A 57 -10.69 -7.94 3.04
C ALA A 57 -9.48 -7.75 2.12
N GLY A 58 -9.48 -6.70 1.28
CA GLY A 58 -8.34 -6.36 0.43
C GLY A 58 -7.07 -6.10 1.23
N PHE A 59 -7.17 -5.30 2.30
CA PHE A 59 -6.04 -5.01 3.19
C PHE A 59 -5.44 -6.28 3.81
N ILE A 60 -6.26 -7.19 4.33
CA ILE A 60 -5.78 -8.45 4.92
C ILE A 60 -5.01 -9.28 3.90
N VAL A 61 -5.57 -9.46 2.70
CA VAL A 61 -4.92 -10.22 1.62
C VAL A 61 -3.66 -9.51 1.14
N GLY A 62 -3.71 -8.19 0.98
CA GLY A 62 -2.57 -7.36 0.59
C GLY A 62 -1.42 -7.45 1.59
N VAL A 63 -1.70 -7.37 2.89
CA VAL A 63 -0.68 -7.51 3.96
C VAL A 63 -0.08 -8.91 3.98
N ALA A 64 -0.91 -9.97 3.85
CA ALA A 64 -0.44 -11.35 3.83
C ALA A 64 0.49 -11.59 2.61
N LEU A 65 0.09 -11.18 1.43
CA LEU A 65 0.89 -11.29 0.21
C LEU A 65 2.19 -10.49 0.33
N ASN A 66 2.11 -9.28 0.87
CA ASN A 66 3.27 -8.42 1.08
C ASN A 66 4.28 -9.03 2.08
N TYR A 67 3.79 -9.70 3.13
CA TYR A 67 4.63 -10.45 4.05
C TYR A 67 5.38 -11.59 3.32
N ILE A 68 4.65 -12.39 2.54
CA ILE A 68 5.22 -13.51 1.78
C ILE A 68 6.29 -13.02 0.80
N LEU A 69 5.95 -12.05 -0.05
CA LEU A 69 6.86 -11.53 -1.06
C LEU A 69 8.06 -10.81 -0.44
N SER A 70 7.87 -10.04 0.64
CA SER A 70 8.97 -9.39 1.35
C SER A 70 9.93 -10.41 1.93
N THR A 71 9.44 -11.46 2.56
CA THR A 71 10.26 -12.48 3.21
C THR A 71 10.99 -13.37 2.21
N PHE A 72 10.30 -13.87 1.18
CA PHE A 72 10.86 -14.88 0.30
C PHE A 72 11.52 -14.32 -0.95
N TRP A 73 11.23 -13.10 -1.33
CA TRP A 73 11.76 -12.52 -2.58
C TRP A 73 12.58 -11.24 -2.38
N VAL A 74 12.07 -10.27 -1.62
CA VAL A 74 12.76 -8.97 -1.45
C VAL A 74 13.99 -9.14 -0.56
N PHE A 75 13.80 -9.64 0.64
CA PHE A 75 14.82 -9.74 1.70
C PHE A 75 15.38 -11.16 1.89
N LYS A 76 15.29 -12.01 0.86
CA LYS A 76 15.72 -13.41 0.90
C LYS A 76 17.15 -13.62 1.43
N ASN A 77 18.06 -12.70 1.13
CA ASN A 77 19.47 -12.84 1.51
C ASN A 77 19.80 -12.27 2.90
N VAL A 78 18.84 -11.58 3.51
CA VAL A 78 19.00 -10.93 4.83
C VAL A 78 18.13 -11.61 5.88
N SER A 79 17.04 -12.26 5.45
CA SER A 79 16.09 -12.90 6.36
C SER A 79 16.66 -14.21 6.93
N ASP A 80 16.65 -14.34 8.26
CA ASP A 80 16.83 -15.62 8.93
C ASP A 80 15.48 -16.38 8.91
N ASP A 81 15.43 -17.51 8.24
CA ASP A 81 14.21 -18.32 8.06
C ASP A 81 13.53 -18.72 9.39
N LYS A 82 14.30 -18.88 10.46
CA LYS A 82 13.75 -19.17 11.79
C LYS A 82 13.12 -17.95 12.44
N LYS A 83 13.71 -16.78 12.24
CA LYS A 83 13.26 -15.51 12.80
C LYS A 83 11.96 -15.04 12.12
N THR A 84 11.88 -15.13 10.80
CA THR A 84 10.75 -14.65 10.01
C THR A 84 9.46 -15.44 10.24
N LYS A 85 9.56 -16.71 10.61
CA LYS A 85 8.40 -17.58 10.92
C LYS A 85 7.90 -17.44 12.36
N THR A 86 8.52 -16.60 13.17
CA THR A 86 8.11 -16.40 14.55
C THR A 86 6.86 -15.53 14.64
N VAL A 87 5.91 -15.87 15.49
CA VAL A 87 4.68 -15.08 15.73
C VAL A 87 5.01 -13.62 16.05
N LYS A 88 6.05 -13.36 16.84
CA LYS A 88 6.50 -12.00 17.17
C LYS A 88 6.87 -11.20 15.92
N PHE A 89 7.54 -11.82 14.96
CA PHE A 89 7.91 -11.18 13.70
C PHE A 89 6.67 -10.83 12.86
N ILE A 90 5.72 -11.77 12.75
CA ILE A 90 4.47 -11.57 12.01
C ILE A 90 3.66 -10.43 12.64
N VAL A 91 3.52 -10.43 13.96
CA VAL A 91 2.81 -9.36 14.69
C VAL A 91 3.50 -8.00 14.47
N ALA A 92 4.83 -7.94 14.58
CA ALA A 92 5.57 -6.71 14.29
C ALA A 92 5.37 -6.23 12.85
N PHE A 93 5.39 -7.15 11.88
CA PHE A 93 5.13 -6.85 10.48
C PHE A 93 3.74 -6.24 10.26
N VAL A 94 2.71 -6.82 10.88
CA VAL A 94 1.33 -6.31 10.80
C VAL A 94 1.21 -4.94 11.45
N ILE A 95 1.79 -4.73 12.63
CA ILE A 95 1.76 -3.43 13.32
C ILE A 95 2.45 -2.36 12.48
N LEU A 96 3.64 -2.63 11.93
CA LEU A 96 4.37 -1.67 11.09
C LEU A 96 3.62 -1.36 9.78
N SER A 97 2.91 -2.36 9.23
CA SER A 97 2.05 -2.16 8.05
C SER A 97 0.81 -1.32 8.40
N ALA A 98 0.22 -1.51 9.58
CA ALA A 98 -0.90 -0.68 10.05
C ALA A 98 -0.47 0.78 10.28
N VAL A 99 0.75 1.01 10.81
CA VAL A 99 1.30 2.36 10.93
C VAL A 99 1.52 2.99 9.56
N ALA A 100 2.04 2.24 8.59
CA ALA A 100 2.19 2.72 7.21
C ALA A 100 0.84 3.14 6.60
N TRP A 101 -0.20 2.33 6.84
CA TRP A 101 -1.57 2.65 6.43
C TRP A 101 -2.07 3.94 7.10
N GLY A 102 -1.90 4.08 8.40
CA GLY A 102 -2.27 5.30 9.14
C GLY A 102 -1.54 6.55 8.63
N LEU A 103 -0.23 6.45 8.35
CA LEU A 103 0.55 7.52 7.75
C LEU A 103 0.04 7.90 6.36
N SER A 104 -0.32 6.91 5.54
CA SER A 104 -0.89 7.14 4.21
C SER A 104 -2.24 7.85 4.28
N VAL A 105 -3.12 7.41 5.19
CA VAL A 105 -4.42 8.07 5.43
C VAL A 105 -4.23 9.50 5.95
N GLY A 106 -3.34 9.69 6.92
CA GLY A 106 -3.02 11.01 7.46
C GLY A 106 -2.45 11.97 6.41
N THR A 107 -1.58 11.47 5.53
CA THR A 107 -1.05 12.26 4.40
C THR A 107 -2.18 12.67 3.44
N MET A 108 -3.08 11.76 3.10
CA MET A 108 -4.22 12.07 2.23
C MET A 108 -5.15 13.10 2.86
N ALA A 109 -5.46 12.96 4.14
CA ALA A 109 -6.27 13.93 4.88
C ALA A 109 -5.62 15.31 4.94
N LEU A 110 -4.31 15.38 5.17
CA LEU A 110 -3.56 16.64 5.12
C LEU A 110 -3.62 17.29 3.73
N CYS A 111 -3.42 16.51 2.67
CA CYS A 111 -3.53 17.01 1.29
C CYS A 111 -4.95 17.53 1.01
N SER A 112 -6.00 16.83 1.47
CA SER A 112 -7.39 17.28 1.34
C SER A 112 -7.60 18.61 2.04
N LEU A 113 -7.16 18.75 3.29
CA LEU A 113 -7.25 20.02 4.03
C LEU A 113 -6.53 21.16 3.33
N VAL A 114 -5.32 20.93 2.82
CA VAL A 114 -4.54 21.95 2.10
C VAL A 114 -5.21 22.31 0.77
N CYS A 115 -5.65 21.36 -0.02
CA CYS A 115 -6.36 21.63 -1.27
C CYS A 115 -7.65 22.43 -1.05
N LYS A 116 -8.40 22.08 -0.01
CA LYS A 116 -9.64 22.77 0.35
C LYS A 116 -9.40 24.18 0.86
N SER A 117 -8.39 24.37 1.74
CA SER A 117 -8.11 25.67 2.35
C SER A 117 -7.39 26.65 1.41
N ALA A 118 -6.43 26.16 0.62
CA ALA A 118 -5.59 27.02 -0.23
C ALA A 118 -6.17 27.27 -1.62
N TRP A 119 -6.85 26.27 -2.19
CA TRP A 119 -7.33 26.32 -3.58
C TRP A 119 -8.82 26.07 -3.74
N GLN A 120 -9.56 25.84 -2.65
CA GLN A 120 -10.99 25.50 -2.64
C GLN A 120 -11.32 24.25 -3.50
N ILE A 121 -10.37 23.34 -3.65
CA ILE A 121 -10.51 22.10 -4.38
C ILE A 121 -10.88 20.98 -3.42
N ASP A 122 -12.04 20.34 -3.63
CA ASP A 122 -12.46 19.17 -2.87
C ASP A 122 -11.97 17.89 -3.56
N ILE A 123 -11.03 17.18 -2.91
CA ILE A 123 -10.49 15.90 -3.38
C ILE A 123 -11.12 14.69 -2.71
N ASP A 124 -11.97 14.86 -1.72
CA ASP A 124 -12.56 13.75 -0.95
C ASP A 124 -13.64 13.00 -1.73
N SER A 125 -14.35 13.71 -2.63
CA SER A 125 -15.38 13.11 -3.50
C SER A 125 -14.80 12.38 -4.74
N GLY A 126 -13.48 12.27 -4.82
CA GLY A 126 -12.78 12.09 -6.09
C GLY A 126 -12.55 10.67 -6.57
N THR A 127 -12.66 9.63 -5.73
CA THR A 127 -12.20 8.29 -6.11
C THR A 127 -12.95 7.72 -7.32
N ASP A 128 -14.27 7.83 -7.33
CA ASP A 128 -15.11 7.32 -8.43
C ASP A 128 -14.98 8.18 -9.69
N ILE A 129 -14.86 9.50 -9.50
CA ILE A 129 -14.69 10.48 -10.58
C ILE A 129 -13.34 10.25 -11.26
N ILE A 130 -12.30 9.95 -10.50
CA ILE A 130 -10.94 9.77 -11.02
C ILE A 130 -10.83 8.50 -11.83
N ILE A 131 -11.37 7.39 -11.34
CA ILE A 131 -11.40 6.12 -12.07
C ILE A 131 -12.16 6.34 -13.39
N LYS A 132 -13.31 7.00 -13.35
CA LYS A 132 -14.10 7.31 -14.54
C LYS A 132 -13.33 8.18 -15.54
N LYS A 133 -12.68 9.25 -15.08
CA LYS A 133 -11.91 10.16 -15.93
C LYS A 133 -10.65 9.49 -16.49
N LEU A 134 -10.01 8.60 -15.74
CA LEU A 134 -8.86 7.82 -16.20
C LEU A 134 -9.25 6.90 -17.36
N PHE A 135 -10.39 6.21 -17.26
CA PHE A 135 -10.89 5.34 -18.32
C PHE A 135 -11.43 6.08 -19.54
N THR A 136 -11.93 7.30 -19.37
CA THR A 136 -12.45 8.13 -20.48
C THR A 136 -11.41 9.06 -21.10
N PHE A 137 -10.19 9.08 -20.58
CA PHE A 137 -9.09 9.97 -21.01
C PHE A 137 -9.46 11.46 -21.00
N THR A 138 -10.39 11.89 -20.12
CA THR A 138 -10.87 13.28 -20.01
C THR A 138 -10.26 14.05 -18.83
N PHE A 139 -9.05 13.69 -18.43
CA PHE A 139 -8.40 14.23 -17.21
C PHE A 139 -7.42 15.39 -17.48
N TRP A 140 -7.12 15.72 -18.75
CA TRP A 140 -6.04 16.65 -19.09
C TRP A 140 -6.24 18.06 -18.52
N ASP A 141 -7.44 18.59 -18.54
CA ASP A 141 -7.76 19.96 -18.09
C ASP A 141 -8.43 20.00 -16.70
N ASP A 142 -8.40 18.90 -15.96
CA ASP A 142 -9.10 18.78 -14.70
C ASP A 142 -8.17 18.99 -13.50
N VAL A 143 -8.23 20.18 -12.92
CA VAL A 143 -7.43 20.53 -11.73
C VAL A 143 -7.72 19.62 -10.54
N GLN A 144 -8.96 19.19 -10.37
CA GLN A 144 -9.36 18.27 -9.27
C GLN A 144 -8.71 16.89 -9.44
N PHE A 145 -8.68 16.38 -10.68
CA PHE A 145 -7.98 15.12 -10.99
C PHE A 145 -6.50 15.21 -10.62
N TRP A 146 -5.82 16.27 -11.06
CA TRP A 146 -4.38 16.44 -10.80
C TRP A 146 -4.08 16.66 -9.32
N ALA A 147 -4.90 17.42 -8.59
CA ALA A 147 -4.75 17.61 -7.16
C ALA A 147 -4.86 16.28 -6.40
N TYR A 148 -5.84 15.46 -6.76
CA TYR A 148 -5.96 14.11 -6.18
C TYR A 148 -4.79 13.21 -6.57
N PHE A 149 -4.40 13.19 -7.84
CA PHE A 149 -3.31 12.35 -8.33
C PHE A 149 -1.99 12.66 -7.62
N VAL A 150 -1.64 13.93 -7.46
CA VAL A 150 -0.46 14.36 -6.72
C VAL A 150 -0.56 13.94 -5.24
N SER A 151 -1.71 14.13 -4.62
CA SER A 151 -1.96 13.69 -3.24
C SER A 151 -1.83 12.18 -3.08
N PHE A 152 -2.33 11.42 -4.05
CA PHE A 152 -2.19 9.97 -4.10
C PHE A 152 -0.73 9.54 -4.25
N CYS A 153 0.04 10.20 -5.09
CA CYS A 153 1.48 9.95 -5.23
C CYS A 153 2.23 10.23 -3.91
N LEU A 154 1.95 11.36 -3.26
CA LEU A 154 2.57 11.73 -1.99
C LEU A 154 2.28 10.70 -0.88
N ARG A 155 1.01 10.33 -0.70
CA ARG A 155 0.63 9.31 0.29
C ARG A 155 1.30 7.97 0.02
N THR A 156 1.41 7.60 -1.26
CA THR A 156 2.05 6.35 -1.67
C THR A 156 3.55 6.36 -1.37
N LEU A 157 4.23 7.48 -1.67
CA LEU A 157 5.65 7.67 -1.34
C LEU A 157 5.90 7.58 0.16
N VAL A 158 5.10 8.24 0.99
CA VAL A 158 5.22 8.16 2.46
C VAL A 158 5.08 6.72 2.94
N GLY A 159 4.08 6.00 2.45
CA GLY A 159 3.87 4.60 2.79
C GLY A 159 5.02 3.69 2.33
N LEU A 160 5.54 3.89 1.12
CA LEU A 160 6.68 3.14 0.58
C LEU A 160 7.95 3.39 1.38
N ILE A 161 8.28 4.65 1.67
CA ILE A 161 9.46 5.03 2.46
C ILE A 161 9.39 4.38 3.83
N TRP A 162 8.27 4.54 4.55
CA TRP A 162 8.07 3.92 5.86
C TRP A 162 8.24 2.40 5.81
N ASN A 163 7.54 1.74 4.89
CA ASN A 163 7.58 0.29 4.76
C ASN A 163 8.99 -0.23 4.41
N TYR A 164 9.70 0.46 3.52
CA TYR A 164 11.06 0.06 3.15
C TYR A 164 12.02 0.18 4.34
N PHE A 165 12.03 1.35 5.01
CA PHE A 165 12.95 1.59 6.13
C PHE A 165 12.67 0.68 7.32
N THR A 166 11.41 0.55 7.72
CA THR A 166 11.04 -0.28 8.87
C THR A 166 11.32 -1.76 8.62
N ARG A 167 11.09 -2.24 7.42
CA ARG A 167 11.43 -3.61 7.06
C ARG A 167 12.94 -3.81 7.03
N LYS A 168 13.66 -3.01 6.28
CA LYS A 168 15.12 -3.15 6.13
C LYS A 168 15.87 -3.04 7.45
N PHE A 169 15.53 -2.08 8.31
CA PHE A 169 16.30 -1.76 9.51
C PHE A 169 15.73 -2.33 10.81
N ILE A 170 14.46 -2.68 10.86
CA ILE A 170 13.81 -3.20 12.07
C ILE A 170 13.53 -4.69 11.97
N LEU A 171 12.91 -5.14 10.88
CA LEU A 171 12.43 -6.51 10.75
C LEU A 171 13.51 -7.48 10.23
N TYR A 172 14.22 -7.11 9.19
CA TYR A 172 15.16 -7.99 8.48
C TYR A 172 16.64 -7.73 8.83
N LYS A 173 16.90 -7.06 9.94
CA LYS A 173 18.24 -6.79 10.46
C LYS A 173 18.83 -7.99 11.20
#